data_3172e7c55397fdf7d5692ebb094403a7
#
_entry.id   3172e7c55397fdf7d5692ebb094403a7
#
_cell.length_a   1.000
_cell.length_b   1.000
_cell.length_c   1.000
_cell.angle_alpha   90.00
_cell.angle_beta   90.00
_cell.angle_gamma   90.00
#
_symmetry.space_group_name_H-M   'P 1'
#
loop_
_entity.id
_entity.type
_entity.pdbx_description
1 polymer ?
#
loop_
_entity_poly.entity_id
_entity_poly.type
_entity_poly.pdbx_seq_one_letter_code
_entity_poly.pdbx_strand_id
1 'polypeptide(L)'
;GVLGQAIWNYIAIKYGASNISNILNLTRIMHKEDVSISNTLGISYKQFSKNWKNYYAFGKDQIDTNYEPLIKEKIIATNKKENLYFNDVAVSESGKYIAYTENLYGKISVYLRDRDTGNETRILQGGYQVEADHMDQDLPLLDFAGDNILGIIYFKRGFLYLASYHIETGLLNEKPLTRFNQIKSFSLNQNGRLAIISGDTDGKSDLFLVSVLRNSVRRITSDIFDD
;
A
#
# COMPACT_ATOMS: atom_id res chain seq x y z
N GLY A 1 -9.84 -4.64 10.01
CA GLY A 1 -9.58 -5.14 8.69
C GLY A 1 -10.85 -5.53 7.93
N VAL A 2 -10.69 -5.95 6.69
CA VAL A 2 -11.77 -6.27 5.72
C VAL A 2 -12.82 -7.24 6.28
N LEU A 3 -12.42 -8.26 7.02
CA LEU A 3 -13.34 -9.23 7.63
C LEU A 3 -14.27 -8.59 8.66
N GLY A 4 -13.75 -7.69 9.49
CA GLY A 4 -14.57 -6.97 10.47
C GLY A 4 -15.61 -6.08 9.78
N GLN A 5 -15.22 -5.39 8.72
CA GLN A 5 -16.10 -4.56 7.93
C GLN A 5 -17.22 -5.39 7.25
N ALA A 6 -16.90 -6.57 6.74
CA ALA A 6 -17.86 -7.48 6.15
C ALA A 6 -18.90 -7.99 7.19
N ILE A 7 -18.49 -8.27 8.42
CA ILE A 7 -19.40 -8.67 9.51
C ILE A 7 -20.38 -7.54 9.82
N TRP A 8 -19.90 -6.32 10.00
CA TRP A 8 -20.77 -5.16 10.30
C TRP A 8 -21.72 -4.86 9.16
N ASN A 9 -21.27 -4.94 7.92
CA ASN A 9 -22.11 -4.77 6.74
C ASN A 9 -23.22 -5.84 6.68
N TYR A 10 -22.90 -7.10 6.95
CA TYR A 10 -23.87 -8.18 7.03
C TYR A 10 -24.92 -7.94 8.11
N ILE A 11 -24.50 -7.50 9.31
CA ILE A 11 -25.42 -7.17 10.41
C ILE A 11 -26.34 -6.03 9.99
N ALA A 12 -25.81 -4.96 9.40
CA ALA A 12 -26.60 -3.82 8.96
C ALA A 12 -27.66 -4.21 7.94
N ILE A 13 -27.32 -5.04 6.96
CA ILE A 13 -28.22 -5.45 5.88
C ILE A 13 -29.28 -6.45 6.37
N LYS A 14 -28.89 -7.44 7.18
CA LYS A 14 -29.81 -8.53 7.58
C LYS A 14 -30.59 -8.27 8.84
N TYR A 15 -30.06 -7.50 9.77
CA TYR A 15 -30.65 -7.29 11.09
C TYR A 15 -30.95 -5.81 11.39
N GLY A 16 -30.48 -4.90 10.51
CA GLY A 16 -30.65 -3.47 10.66
C GLY A 16 -29.46 -2.78 11.34
N ALA A 17 -29.16 -1.57 10.88
CA ALA A 17 -27.99 -0.79 11.32
C ALA A 17 -28.02 -0.44 12.83
N SER A 18 -29.22 -0.29 13.42
CA SER A 18 -29.38 -0.01 14.86
C SER A 18 -28.79 -1.10 15.76
N ASN A 19 -28.76 -2.35 15.30
CA ASN A 19 -28.18 -3.46 16.06
C ASN A 19 -26.66 -3.35 16.22
N ILE A 20 -25.98 -2.62 15.33
CA ILE A 20 -24.55 -2.34 15.48
C ILE A 20 -24.28 -1.58 16.78
N SER A 21 -25.03 -0.49 17.02
CA SER A 21 -24.90 0.30 18.24
C SER A 21 -25.25 -0.52 19.48
N ASN A 22 -26.26 -1.37 19.41
CA ASN A 22 -26.67 -2.24 20.52
C ASN A 22 -25.56 -3.26 20.84
N ILE A 23 -24.99 -3.91 19.83
CA ILE A 23 -23.88 -4.86 20.01
C ILE A 23 -22.66 -4.16 20.63
N LEU A 24 -22.28 -2.98 20.11
CA LEU A 24 -21.15 -2.23 20.64
C LEU A 24 -21.36 -1.82 22.11
N ASN A 25 -22.55 -1.32 22.46
CA ASN A 25 -22.88 -0.97 23.85
C ASN A 25 -22.86 -2.19 24.76
N LEU A 26 -23.43 -3.31 24.32
CA LEU A 26 -23.43 -4.55 25.10
C LEU A 26 -22.03 -5.13 25.25
N THR A 27 -21.19 -5.07 24.20
CA THR A 27 -19.80 -5.52 24.26
C THR A 27 -18.99 -4.70 25.25
N ARG A 28 -19.22 -3.39 25.33
CA ARG A 28 -18.57 -2.53 26.34
C ARG A 28 -18.89 -2.95 27.78
N ILE A 29 -20.09 -3.48 28.02
CA ILE A 29 -20.55 -3.92 29.35
C ILE A 29 -20.05 -5.34 29.64
N MET A 30 -20.19 -6.25 28.70
CA MET A 30 -19.96 -7.68 28.90
C MET A 30 -18.53 -8.12 28.57
N HIS A 31 -17.76 -7.31 27.87
CA HIS A 31 -16.39 -7.60 27.39
C HIS A 31 -16.27 -8.93 26.60
N LYS A 32 -17.37 -9.31 25.90
CA LYS A 32 -17.44 -10.53 25.08
C LYS A 32 -18.28 -10.27 23.84
N GLU A 33 -17.65 -10.26 22.67
CA GLU A 33 -18.29 -9.94 21.39
C GLU A 33 -19.29 -11.01 20.95
N ASP A 34 -18.93 -12.29 21.12
CA ASP A 34 -19.76 -13.44 20.75
C ASP A 34 -21.08 -13.48 21.52
N VAL A 35 -21.03 -13.18 22.81
CA VAL A 35 -22.20 -13.09 23.68
C VAL A 35 -23.04 -11.88 23.32
N SER A 36 -22.41 -10.75 23.03
CA SER A 36 -23.10 -9.49 22.69
C SER A 36 -23.86 -9.62 21.36
N ILE A 37 -23.23 -10.24 20.37
CA ILE A 37 -23.88 -10.55 19.07
C ILE A 37 -25.04 -11.51 19.28
N SER A 38 -24.85 -12.58 20.05
CA SER A 38 -25.90 -13.58 20.28
C SER A 38 -27.11 -12.98 21.01
N ASN A 39 -26.88 -12.19 22.04
CA ASN A 39 -27.95 -11.56 22.81
C ASN A 39 -28.70 -10.50 22.02
N THR A 40 -27.99 -9.70 21.22
CA THR A 40 -28.62 -8.65 20.41
C THR A 40 -29.41 -9.22 19.25
N LEU A 41 -28.88 -10.25 18.57
CA LEU A 41 -29.52 -10.80 17.37
C LEU A 41 -30.46 -11.98 17.65
N GLY A 42 -30.51 -12.47 18.90
CA GLY A 42 -31.37 -13.59 19.30
C GLY A 42 -30.98 -14.94 18.68
N ILE A 43 -29.75 -15.09 18.21
CA ILE A 43 -29.24 -16.33 17.62
C ILE A 43 -27.88 -16.70 18.20
N SER A 44 -27.53 -17.98 18.23
CA SER A 44 -26.21 -18.39 18.71
C SER A 44 -25.09 -17.85 17.80
N TYR A 45 -23.94 -17.51 18.38
CA TYR A 45 -22.80 -17.03 17.61
C TYR A 45 -22.33 -18.05 16.54
N LYS A 46 -22.46 -19.34 16.80
CA LYS A 46 -22.18 -20.40 15.84
C LYS A 46 -23.12 -20.29 14.61
N GLN A 47 -24.41 -20.09 14.85
CA GLN A 47 -25.40 -19.92 13.79
C GLN A 47 -25.20 -18.62 13.04
N PHE A 48 -24.90 -17.52 13.73
CA PHE A 48 -24.52 -16.24 13.14
C PHE A 48 -23.33 -16.40 12.18
N SER A 49 -22.25 -17.01 12.66
CA SER A 49 -21.03 -17.22 11.84
C SER A 49 -21.28 -18.08 10.61
N LYS A 50 -22.13 -19.11 10.72
CA LYS A 50 -22.53 -19.93 9.57
C LYS A 50 -23.34 -19.11 8.55
N ASN A 51 -24.31 -18.35 9.02
CA ASN A 51 -25.16 -17.51 8.17
C ASN A 51 -24.38 -16.43 7.46
N TRP A 52 -23.46 -15.77 8.17
CA TRP A 52 -22.58 -14.75 7.62
C TRP A 52 -21.66 -15.31 6.53
N LYS A 53 -21.02 -16.46 6.79
CA LYS A 53 -20.17 -17.13 5.78
C LYS A 53 -20.97 -17.52 4.54
N ASN A 54 -22.14 -18.08 4.71
CA ASN A 54 -23.01 -18.46 3.60
C ASN A 54 -23.46 -17.24 2.79
N TYR A 55 -23.77 -16.12 3.43
CA TYR A 55 -24.20 -14.89 2.75
C TYR A 55 -23.16 -14.43 1.73
N TYR A 56 -21.88 -14.42 2.11
CA TYR A 56 -20.81 -14.01 1.19
C TYR A 56 -20.38 -15.15 0.24
N ALA A 57 -20.58 -16.42 0.61
CA ALA A 57 -20.33 -17.52 -0.31
C ALA A 57 -21.32 -17.51 -1.48
N PHE A 58 -22.61 -17.25 -1.23
CA PHE A 58 -23.60 -17.08 -2.30
C PHE A 58 -23.33 -15.87 -3.20
N GLY A 59 -22.80 -14.78 -2.66
CA GLY A 59 -22.39 -13.62 -3.46
C GLY A 59 -21.25 -13.93 -4.44
N LYS A 60 -20.44 -14.94 -4.14
CA LYS A 60 -19.36 -15.39 -5.02
C LYS A 60 -19.88 -16.03 -6.32
N ASP A 61 -21.02 -16.69 -6.27
CA ASP A 61 -21.62 -17.34 -7.45
C ASP A 61 -22.32 -16.33 -8.38
N GLN A 62 -22.53 -15.09 -7.92
CA GLN A 62 -23.05 -13.97 -8.71
C GLN A 62 -21.94 -13.09 -9.31
N ILE A 63 -20.68 -13.36 -8.97
CA ILE A 63 -19.56 -12.73 -9.68
C ILE A 63 -19.61 -13.29 -11.11
N ASP A 64 -19.78 -12.38 -12.05
CA ASP A 64 -19.96 -12.60 -13.46
C ASP A 64 -19.04 -13.73 -13.97
N THR A 65 -19.64 -14.82 -14.43
CA THR A 65 -18.94 -15.95 -15.04
C THR A 65 -18.23 -15.57 -16.35
N ASN A 66 -18.52 -14.37 -16.88
CA ASN A 66 -17.83 -13.77 -18.02
C ASN A 66 -16.56 -13.04 -17.62
N TYR A 67 -16.23 -12.97 -16.32
CA TYR A 67 -14.94 -12.45 -15.89
C TYR A 67 -13.84 -13.45 -16.27
N GLU A 68 -13.20 -13.22 -17.42
CA GLU A 68 -11.98 -13.94 -17.76
C GLU A 68 -10.94 -13.66 -16.67
N PRO A 69 -10.43 -14.70 -15.98
CA PRO A 69 -9.38 -14.49 -15.00
C PRO A 69 -8.19 -13.87 -15.72
N LEU A 70 -7.85 -12.64 -15.31
CA LEU A 70 -6.64 -11.97 -15.75
C LEU A 70 -5.49 -12.98 -15.73
N ILE A 71 -4.88 -13.16 -16.86
CA ILE A 71 -3.70 -13.98 -17.19
C ILE A 71 -3.24 -14.90 -16.06
N LYS A 72 -3.39 -16.21 -16.24
CA LYS A 72 -2.95 -17.24 -15.26
C LYS A 72 -1.44 -17.26 -15.04
N GLU A 73 -0.67 -16.60 -15.89
CA GLU A 73 0.79 -16.53 -15.78
C GLU A 73 1.20 -15.44 -14.81
N LYS A 74 1.89 -15.83 -13.76
CA LYS A 74 2.51 -14.89 -12.82
C LYS A 74 3.69 -14.25 -13.53
N ILE A 75 3.66 -12.93 -13.69
CA ILE A 75 4.77 -12.15 -14.23
C ILE A 75 5.99 -12.24 -13.32
N ILE A 76 5.78 -12.33 -12.01
CA ILE A 76 6.82 -12.49 -11.00
C ILE A 76 6.59 -13.83 -10.31
N ALA A 77 7.54 -14.76 -10.47
CA ALA A 77 7.55 -16.00 -9.73
C ALA A 77 8.06 -15.73 -8.32
N THR A 78 7.19 -15.84 -7.33
CA THR A 78 7.60 -15.77 -5.94
C THR A 78 7.78 -17.17 -5.37
N ASN A 79 8.96 -17.47 -4.86
CA ASN A 79 9.08 -18.54 -3.89
C ASN A 79 8.25 -18.11 -2.68
N LYS A 80 7.29 -18.97 -2.27
CA LYS A 80 6.44 -18.72 -1.09
C LYS A 80 7.31 -18.75 0.16
N LYS A 81 7.99 -17.64 0.43
CA LYS A 81 8.56 -17.39 1.76
C LYS A 81 7.43 -16.89 2.64
N GLU A 82 7.23 -17.53 3.77
CA GLU A 82 6.35 -16.99 4.81
C GLU A 82 6.81 -15.57 5.16
N ASN A 83 5.87 -14.62 5.26
CA ASN A 83 6.11 -13.21 5.57
C ASN A 83 6.88 -12.38 4.51
N LEU A 84 6.79 -12.76 3.24
CA LEU A 84 7.18 -11.90 2.14
C LEU A 84 5.98 -11.05 1.72
N TYR A 85 6.15 -9.74 1.75
CA TYR A 85 5.15 -8.75 1.33
C TYR A 85 5.67 -7.94 0.14
N PHE A 86 4.76 -7.56 -0.74
CA PHE A 86 5.00 -6.61 -1.82
C PHE A 86 4.29 -5.31 -1.46
N ASN A 87 5.04 -4.20 -1.34
CA ASN A 87 4.47 -2.93 -0.92
C ASN A 87 4.01 -2.11 -2.11
N ASP A 88 4.83 -2.05 -3.16
CA ASP A 88 4.53 -1.23 -4.33
C ASP A 88 5.02 -1.87 -5.62
N VAL A 89 4.40 -1.52 -6.74
CA VAL A 89 4.74 -1.95 -8.08
C VAL A 89 4.53 -0.81 -9.07
N ALA A 90 5.52 -0.55 -9.91
CA ALA A 90 5.43 0.41 -11.00
C ALA A 90 5.77 -0.26 -12.33
N VAL A 91 5.16 0.24 -13.41
CA VAL A 91 5.39 -0.24 -14.78
C VAL A 91 5.82 0.94 -15.64
N SER A 92 6.86 0.77 -16.43
CA SER A 92 7.35 1.80 -17.34
C SER A 92 6.33 2.09 -18.45
N GLU A 93 6.45 3.25 -19.10
CA GLU A 93 5.49 3.76 -20.09
C GLU A 93 5.22 2.76 -21.24
N SER A 94 6.26 2.11 -21.75
CA SER A 94 6.12 1.07 -22.79
C SER A 94 5.65 -0.29 -22.25
N GLY A 95 5.65 -0.48 -20.94
CA GLY A 95 5.41 -1.76 -20.30
C GLY A 95 6.60 -2.73 -20.35
N LYS A 96 7.77 -2.27 -20.82
CA LYS A 96 8.98 -3.09 -20.91
C LYS A 96 9.57 -3.43 -19.53
N TYR A 97 9.59 -2.46 -18.63
CA TYR A 97 10.16 -2.62 -17.30
C TYR A 97 9.09 -2.65 -16.23
N ILE A 98 9.26 -3.54 -15.28
CA ILE A 98 8.46 -3.62 -14.07
C ILE A 98 9.38 -3.47 -12.87
N ALA A 99 9.12 -2.48 -12.03
CA ALA A 99 9.78 -2.34 -10.74
C ALA A 99 8.84 -2.77 -9.63
N TYR A 100 9.36 -3.43 -8.61
CA TYR A 100 8.57 -3.86 -7.47
C TYR A 100 9.41 -3.91 -6.20
N THR A 101 8.72 -3.87 -5.07
CA THR A 101 9.34 -3.90 -3.75
C THR A 101 9.02 -5.21 -3.05
N GLU A 102 10.04 -5.79 -2.42
CA GLU A 102 9.90 -6.91 -1.49
C GLU A 102 10.23 -6.47 -0.07
N ASN A 103 9.40 -6.85 0.87
CA ASN A 103 9.65 -6.70 2.29
C ASN A 103 9.63 -8.07 2.96
N LEU A 104 10.78 -8.52 3.44
CA LEU A 104 10.95 -9.75 4.19
C LEU A 104 11.42 -9.42 5.60
N TYR A 105 10.50 -9.50 6.58
CA TYR A 105 10.81 -9.18 7.99
C TYR A 105 11.47 -7.80 8.18
N GLY A 106 10.99 -6.77 7.48
CA GLY A 106 11.56 -5.43 7.53
C GLY A 106 12.81 -5.21 6.67
N LYS A 107 13.33 -6.26 6.03
CA LYS A 107 14.37 -6.12 5.01
C LYS A 107 13.72 -5.81 3.67
N ILE A 108 13.94 -4.61 3.19
CA ILE A 108 13.33 -4.08 1.98
C ILE A 108 14.30 -4.23 0.81
N SER A 109 13.79 -4.66 -0.33
CA SER A 109 14.54 -4.71 -1.59
C SER A 109 13.69 -4.14 -2.71
N VAL A 110 14.31 -3.40 -3.62
CA VAL A 110 13.68 -2.92 -4.86
C VAL A 110 14.31 -3.65 -6.03
N TYR A 111 13.46 -4.25 -6.85
CA TYR A 111 13.86 -4.98 -8.05
C TYR A 111 13.34 -4.29 -9.31
N LEU A 112 14.13 -4.36 -10.35
CA LEU A 112 13.75 -4.02 -11.72
C LEU A 112 13.79 -5.27 -12.57
N ARG A 113 12.69 -5.58 -13.23
CA ARG A 113 12.57 -6.69 -14.16
C ARG A 113 12.36 -6.18 -15.58
N ASP A 114 13.20 -6.62 -16.50
CA ASP A 114 12.97 -6.48 -17.94
C ASP A 114 12.01 -7.59 -18.37
N ARG A 115 10.88 -7.19 -18.94
CA ARG A 115 9.79 -8.11 -19.31
C ARG A 115 10.11 -8.93 -20.55
N ASP A 116 10.90 -8.39 -21.46
CA ASP A 116 11.25 -9.03 -22.73
C ASP A 116 12.30 -10.11 -22.52
N THR A 117 13.31 -9.81 -21.69
CA THR A 117 14.42 -10.74 -21.43
C THR A 117 14.18 -11.62 -20.20
N GLY A 118 13.27 -11.22 -19.33
CA GLY A 118 13.04 -11.86 -18.04
C GLY A 118 14.14 -11.57 -17.00
N ASN A 119 15.16 -10.77 -17.35
CA ASN A 119 16.25 -10.42 -16.45
C ASN A 119 15.74 -9.57 -15.29
N GLU A 120 16.26 -9.87 -14.10
CA GLU A 120 15.90 -9.17 -12.88
C GLU A 120 17.15 -8.64 -12.18
N THR A 121 17.12 -7.37 -11.83
CA THR A 121 18.22 -6.68 -11.16
C THR A 121 17.72 -6.07 -9.86
N ARG A 122 18.42 -6.34 -8.74
CA ARG A 122 18.16 -5.66 -7.48
C ARG A 122 18.84 -4.31 -7.48
N ILE A 123 18.03 -3.23 -7.44
CA ILE A 123 18.53 -1.85 -7.49
C ILE A 123 18.90 -1.34 -6.11
N LEU A 124 18.08 -1.65 -5.12
CA LEU A 124 18.23 -1.12 -3.77
C LEU A 124 17.95 -2.21 -2.74
N GLN A 125 18.70 -2.17 -1.66
CA GLN A 125 18.46 -2.97 -0.48
C GLN A 125 18.61 -2.10 0.76
N GLY A 126 17.63 -2.15 1.64
CA GLY A 126 17.59 -1.41 2.90
C GLY A 126 16.81 -2.20 3.95
N GLY A 127 16.49 -1.52 5.05
CA GLY A 127 15.77 -2.12 6.15
C GLY A 127 16.69 -2.61 7.26
N TYR A 128 16.11 -3.13 8.34
CA TYR A 128 16.67 -3.31 9.67
C TYR A 128 16.96 -1.98 10.37
N GLN A 129 15.91 -1.38 10.87
CA GLN A 129 16.06 -0.43 11.97
C GLN A 129 15.46 -1.04 13.22
N VAL A 130 16.20 -0.92 14.30
CA VAL A 130 15.90 -1.54 15.60
C VAL A 130 14.67 -0.91 16.29
N GLU A 131 14.18 0.19 15.76
CA GLU A 131 13.01 0.89 16.28
C GLU A 131 11.79 0.64 15.37
N ALA A 132 11.03 -0.40 15.74
CA ALA A 132 9.81 -0.80 15.04
C ALA A 132 8.69 0.26 15.07
N ASP A 133 8.81 1.28 15.88
CA ASP A 133 7.74 2.26 16.13
C ASP A 133 7.58 3.31 15.02
N HIS A 134 8.49 3.37 14.05
CA HIS A 134 8.48 4.35 12.96
C HIS A 134 8.65 3.77 11.56
N MET A 135 8.41 2.48 11.38
CA MET A 135 8.40 1.90 10.04
C MET A 135 7.12 2.31 9.31
N ASP A 136 7.26 3.26 8.40
CA ASP A 136 6.23 3.51 7.41
C ASP A 136 6.12 2.25 6.53
N GLN A 137 5.03 1.49 6.74
CA GLN A 137 4.81 0.21 6.07
C GLN A 137 4.53 0.39 4.57
N ASP A 138 4.26 1.63 4.16
CA ASP A 138 3.93 1.97 2.78
C ASP A 138 5.16 2.26 1.92
N LEU A 139 6.36 2.35 2.53
CA LEU A 139 7.62 2.54 1.81
C LEU A 139 8.31 1.21 1.46
N PRO A 140 9.07 1.15 0.36
CA PRO A 140 9.35 2.18 -0.65
C PRO A 140 8.19 2.42 -1.60
N LEU A 141 8.07 3.67 -2.10
CA LEU A 141 7.19 4.04 -3.20
C LEU A 141 8.00 4.06 -4.51
N LEU A 142 7.36 3.68 -5.60
CA LEU A 142 7.96 3.58 -6.93
C LEU A 142 7.18 4.37 -7.96
N ASP A 143 7.87 5.03 -8.88
CA ASP A 143 7.26 5.62 -10.08
C ASP A 143 8.27 5.70 -11.22
N PHE A 144 7.79 5.54 -12.46
CA PHE A 144 8.63 5.66 -13.66
C PHE A 144 8.48 7.04 -14.32
N ALA A 145 9.59 7.56 -14.81
CA ALA A 145 9.62 8.64 -15.77
C ALA A 145 9.98 8.06 -17.14
N GLY A 146 8.97 7.83 -17.96
CA GLY A 146 9.10 7.10 -19.22
C GLY A 146 9.65 5.68 -19.02
N ASP A 147 10.56 5.27 -19.89
CA ASP A 147 11.24 3.97 -19.80
C ASP A 147 12.64 4.04 -19.20
N ASN A 148 13.14 5.24 -18.92
CA ASN A 148 14.57 5.42 -18.65
C ASN A 148 14.91 5.68 -17.17
N ILE A 149 13.99 6.17 -16.38
CA ILE A 149 14.25 6.57 -15.01
C ILE A 149 13.21 5.94 -14.08
N LEU A 150 13.68 5.24 -13.06
CA LEU A 150 12.87 4.79 -11.94
C LEU A 150 13.12 5.70 -10.73
N GLY A 151 12.08 6.33 -10.24
CA GLY A 151 12.08 7.04 -8.96
C GLY A 151 11.72 6.11 -7.82
N ILE A 152 12.40 6.28 -6.69
CA ILE A 152 12.21 5.47 -5.49
C ILE A 152 12.19 6.40 -4.29
N ILE A 153 11.11 6.42 -3.52
CA ILE A 153 11.10 7.06 -2.20
C ILE A 153 11.24 5.97 -1.14
N TYR A 154 12.20 6.13 -0.26
CA TYR A 154 12.50 5.14 0.76
C TYR A 154 13.14 5.75 2.00
N PHE A 155 13.18 4.98 3.08
CA PHE A 155 13.74 5.41 4.35
C PHE A 155 15.15 4.84 4.54
N LYS A 156 16.10 5.70 4.92
CA LYS A 156 17.49 5.33 5.13
C LYS A 156 18.08 6.14 6.28
N ARG A 157 18.60 5.47 7.32
CA ARG A 157 19.30 6.09 8.45
C ARG A 157 18.52 7.22 9.13
N GLY A 158 17.22 7.03 9.32
CA GLY A 158 16.37 8.03 9.99
C GLY A 158 15.80 9.13 9.10
N PHE A 159 16.03 9.10 7.78
CA PHE A 159 15.57 10.12 6.85
C PHE A 159 14.90 9.51 5.62
N LEU A 160 13.96 10.26 5.05
CA LEU A 160 13.39 9.97 3.74
C LEU A 160 14.37 10.38 2.63
N TYR A 161 14.47 9.55 1.61
CA TYR A 161 15.28 9.80 0.41
C TYR A 161 14.43 9.64 -0.84
N LEU A 162 14.68 10.50 -1.82
CA LEU A 162 14.28 10.30 -3.20
C LEU A 162 15.50 9.83 -3.98
N ALA A 163 15.45 8.63 -4.52
CA ALA A 163 16.44 8.14 -5.46
C ALA A 163 15.91 8.19 -6.88
N SER A 164 16.79 8.44 -7.84
CA SER A 164 16.56 8.29 -9.28
C SER A 164 17.55 7.29 -9.85
N TYR A 165 17.03 6.20 -10.39
CA TYR A 165 17.81 5.15 -11.02
C TYR A 165 17.70 5.23 -12.54
N HIS A 166 18.81 5.42 -13.21
CA HIS A 166 18.89 5.42 -14.67
C HIS A 166 19.08 4.00 -15.19
N ILE A 167 18.10 3.48 -15.92
CA ILE A 167 18.05 2.07 -16.33
C ILE A 167 19.20 1.70 -17.26
N GLU A 168 19.51 2.54 -18.24
CA GLU A 168 20.58 2.26 -19.20
C GLU A 168 21.98 2.27 -18.59
N THR A 169 22.23 3.20 -17.67
CA THR A 169 23.56 3.40 -17.09
C THR A 169 23.77 2.68 -15.78
N GLY A 170 22.71 2.23 -15.14
CA GLY A 170 22.74 1.66 -13.79
C GLY A 170 23.07 2.68 -12.68
N LEU A 171 23.06 3.98 -13.00
CA LEU A 171 23.43 5.02 -12.05
C LEU A 171 22.28 5.32 -11.09
N LEU A 172 22.54 5.24 -9.79
CA LEU A 172 21.62 5.61 -8.72
C LEU A 172 22.05 6.94 -8.10
N ASN A 173 21.22 7.95 -8.20
CA ASN A 173 21.40 9.24 -7.51
C ASN A 173 20.41 9.34 -6.35
N GLU A 174 20.89 9.72 -5.17
CA GLU A 174 20.08 9.80 -3.95
C GLU A 174 20.04 11.24 -3.42
N LYS A 175 18.88 11.68 -2.98
CA LYS A 175 18.67 12.99 -2.39
C LYS A 175 17.87 12.87 -1.10
N PRO A 176 18.33 13.44 0.04
CA PRO A 176 17.55 13.46 1.26
C PRO A 176 16.35 14.42 1.15
N LEU A 177 15.21 13.98 1.69
CA LEU A 177 13.97 14.74 1.76
C LEU A 177 13.71 15.19 3.21
N THR A 178 14.59 15.99 3.78
CA THR A 178 14.62 16.34 5.20
C THR A 178 13.45 17.20 5.69
N ARG A 179 12.64 17.74 4.76
CA ARG A 179 11.47 18.57 5.11
C ARG A 179 10.22 17.74 5.39
N PHE A 180 10.20 16.48 4.99
CA PHE A 180 9.01 15.64 5.10
C PHE A 180 9.12 14.73 6.32
N ASN A 181 8.06 14.68 7.11
CA ASN A 181 7.89 13.70 8.18
C ASN A 181 7.36 12.38 7.62
N GLN A 182 6.42 12.46 6.67
CA GLN A 182 5.83 11.31 5.98
C GLN A 182 5.57 11.68 4.52
N ILE A 183 5.61 10.69 3.64
CA ILE A 183 5.23 10.82 2.23
C ILE A 183 4.19 9.74 1.93
N LYS A 184 3.04 10.16 1.42
CA LYS A 184 1.91 9.27 1.08
C LYS A 184 1.99 8.76 -0.35
N SER A 185 2.40 9.63 -1.27
CA SER A 185 2.52 9.30 -2.68
C SER A 185 3.47 10.26 -3.39
N PHE A 186 3.95 9.86 -4.55
CA PHE A 186 4.69 10.75 -5.44
C PHE A 186 4.48 10.34 -6.88
N SER A 187 4.74 11.27 -7.78
CA SER A 187 4.81 11.00 -9.22
C SER A 187 5.89 11.84 -9.89
N LEU A 188 6.61 11.22 -10.80
CA LEU A 188 7.63 11.87 -11.62
C LEU A 188 7.02 12.48 -12.88
N ASN A 189 7.56 13.59 -13.32
CA ASN A 189 7.28 14.04 -14.68
C ASN A 189 8.04 13.18 -15.71
N GLN A 190 7.60 13.21 -16.95
CA GLN A 190 8.09 12.34 -18.04
C GLN A 190 9.61 12.34 -18.22
N ASN A 191 10.30 13.45 -17.94
CA ASN A 191 11.76 13.54 -18.04
C ASN A 191 12.51 13.23 -16.73
N GLY A 192 11.83 12.86 -15.67
CA GLY A 192 12.41 12.49 -14.37
C GLY A 192 13.10 13.63 -13.61
N ARG A 193 12.90 14.91 -14.00
CA ARG A 193 13.56 16.06 -13.36
C ARG A 193 12.76 16.67 -12.22
N LEU A 194 11.46 16.46 -12.22
CA LEU A 194 10.52 16.97 -11.24
C LEU A 194 9.68 15.83 -10.67
N ALA A 195 9.38 15.92 -9.41
CA ALA A 195 8.41 15.07 -8.72
C ALA A 195 7.32 15.93 -8.09
N ILE A 196 6.08 15.46 -8.11
CA ILE A 196 5.02 15.93 -7.23
C ILE A 196 4.95 14.93 -6.09
N ILE A 197 4.98 15.43 -4.87
CA ILE A 197 4.93 14.63 -3.64
C ILE A 197 3.73 15.07 -2.82
N SER A 198 2.87 14.14 -2.42
CA SER A 198 1.93 14.32 -1.34
C SER A 198 2.62 13.89 -0.05
N GLY A 199 2.81 14.83 0.86
CA GLY A 199 3.58 14.55 2.06
C GLY A 199 3.25 15.48 3.21
N ASP A 200 3.59 15.03 4.41
CA ASP A 200 3.38 15.74 5.66
C ASP A 200 4.63 16.57 6.01
N THR A 201 4.37 17.85 6.23
CA THR A 201 5.31 18.80 6.82
C THR A 201 4.58 19.54 7.92
N ASP A 202 5.11 19.54 9.15
CA ASP A 202 4.52 20.27 10.28
C ASP A 202 3.08 19.82 10.65
N GLY A 203 2.78 18.53 10.46
CA GLY A 203 1.49 17.93 10.84
C GLY A 203 0.34 18.22 9.88
N LYS A 204 0.65 18.65 8.64
CA LYS A 204 -0.31 18.83 7.54
C LYS A 204 0.20 18.20 6.28
N SER A 205 -0.70 17.50 5.58
CA SER A 205 -0.42 16.95 4.26
C SER A 205 -0.72 17.97 3.18
N ASP A 206 0.24 18.16 2.30
CA ASP A 206 0.14 19.08 1.16
C ASP A 206 0.87 18.51 -0.06
N LEU A 207 0.62 19.13 -1.21
CA LEU A 207 1.32 18.81 -2.44
C LEU A 207 2.57 19.70 -2.60
N PHE A 208 3.66 19.07 -2.96
CA PHE A 208 4.95 19.73 -3.16
C PHE A 208 5.53 19.40 -4.52
N LEU A 209 6.07 20.42 -5.19
CA LEU A 209 6.90 20.24 -6.37
C LEU A 209 8.36 20.17 -5.94
N VAL A 210 9.01 19.06 -6.24
CA VAL A 210 10.38 18.75 -5.83
C VAL A 210 11.24 18.56 -7.07
N SER A 211 12.39 19.25 -7.15
CA SER A 211 13.39 18.96 -8.16
C SER A 211 14.15 17.68 -7.78
N VAL A 212 14.24 16.73 -8.67
CA VAL A 212 14.94 15.44 -8.42
C VAL A 212 16.45 15.67 -8.19
N LEU A 213 17.07 16.53 -8.99
CA LEU A 213 18.52 16.76 -8.94
C LEU A 213 18.94 17.97 -8.10
N ARG A 214 18.07 18.98 -7.99
CA ARG A 214 18.40 20.23 -7.28
C ARG A 214 17.77 20.23 -5.90
N ASN A 215 18.35 20.98 -4.96
CA ASN A 215 17.76 21.15 -3.62
C ASN A 215 16.65 22.22 -3.65
N SER A 216 15.58 21.96 -4.43
CA SER A 216 14.42 22.84 -4.56
C SER A 216 13.16 22.07 -4.22
N VAL A 217 12.40 22.60 -3.27
CA VAL A 217 11.08 22.12 -2.85
C VAL A 217 10.15 23.31 -2.78
N ARG A 218 9.07 23.29 -3.53
CA ARG A 218 8.03 24.33 -3.54
C ARG A 218 6.70 23.70 -3.15
N ARG A 219 6.06 24.22 -2.10
CA ARG A 219 4.71 23.85 -1.72
C ARG A 219 3.71 24.36 -2.77
N ILE A 220 2.79 23.53 -3.22
CA ILE A 220 1.77 23.85 -4.21
C ILE A 220 0.46 24.19 -3.52
N THR A 221 0.01 23.34 -2.59
CA THR A 221 -1.19 23.55 -1.79
C THR A 221 -0.82 24.11 -0.42
N SER A 222 -1.71 24.84 0.20
CA SER A 222 -1.54 25.39 1.55
C SER A 222 -2.89 25.85 2.07
N ASP A 223 -3.75 24.89 2.36
CA ASP A 223 -5.05 25.16 2.96
C ASP A 223 -5.19 24.47 4.33
N ILE A 224 -6.41 24.40 4.85
CA ILE A 224 -6.72 23.78 6.14
C ILE A 224 -7.09 22.29 6.02
N PHE A 225 -7.19 21.78 4.80
CA PHE A 225 -7.51 20.40 4.51
C PHE A 225 -6.26 19.58 4.24
N ASP A 226 -6.37 18.28 4.41
CA ASP A 226 -5.31 17.32 4.04
C ASP A 226 -5.51 16.90 2.57
N ASP A 227 -4.47 17.07 1.75
CA ASP A 227 -4.40 16.67 0.34
C ASP A 227 -3.75 15.29 0.12
#